data_c79751400797eb046919325715ac89a2
#
_entry.id   c79751400797eb046919325715ac89a2
#
_cell.length_a   1.000
_cell.length_b   1.000
_cell.length_c   1.000
_cell.angle_alpha   90.00
_cell.angle_beta   90.00
_cell.angle_gamma   90.00
#
_symmetry.space_group_name_H-M   'P 1'
#
loop_
_entity.id
_entity.type
_entity.pdbx_description
1 polymer ?
#
loop_
_entity_poly.entity_id
_entity_poly.type
_entity_poly.pdbx_seq_one_letter_code
_entity_poly.pdbx_strand_id
1 'polypeptide(L)'
;IKPTSSTPQYGSFAAAKTDAGVTLFYGSSASFGNDIVQGVSLDAKGNMQWSPEFVSVASTPSTKSRMVAGATSDGVILAWQDDRNGSNDIYAQRVNSDGSLGVASSCDGDVDGDGNVDVTDVLAVIGTWGPCENCTTDIDGDGIVGVNDLLAIIGQWGAC
;
A
#
# COMPACT_ATOMS: atom_id res chain seq x y z
N ILE A 1 -2.00 -22.88 -8.10
CA ILE A 1 -2.98 -22.51 -7.07
C ILE A 1 -4.13 -21.83 -7.78
N LYS A 2 -5.30 -22.43 -7.78
CA LYS A 2 -6.50 -21.86 -8.39
C LYS A 2 -7.38 -21.34 -7.25
N PRO A 3 -7.72 -20.03 -7.23
CA PRO A 3 -8.70 -19.54 -6.27
C PRO A 3 -10.03 -20.31 -6.50
N THR A 4 -10.60 -20.83 -5.43
CA THR A 4 -11.71 -21.81 -5.50
C THR A 4 -13.09 -21.19 -5.77
N SER A 5 -13.21 -19.87 -5.98
CA SER A 5 -14.53 -19.22 -5.99
C SER A 5 -14.84 -18.29 -7.17
N SER A 6 -13.95 -18.07 -8.10
CA SER A 6 -14.28 -17.30 -9.32
C SER A 6 -13.55 -17.83 -10.55
N THR A 7 -14.27 -18.07 -11.61
CA THR A 7 -13.66 -18.29 -12.92
C THR A 7 -13.17 -16.94 -13.44
N PRO A 8 -11.88 -16.78 -13.77
CA PRO A 8 -11.42 -15.59 -14.47
C PRO A 8 -12.15 -15.56 -15.81
N GLN A 9 -13.10 -14.68 -15.99
CA GLN A 9 -13.66 -14.39 -17.30
C GLN A 9 -12.89 -13.20 -17.88
N TYR A 10 -12.09 -13.44 -18.90
CA TYR A 10 -11.39 -12.43 -19.71
C TYR A 10 -10.47 -11.49 -18.91
N GLY A 11 -9.80 -12.01 -17.87
CA GLY A 11 -9.06 -11.18 -16.95
C GLY A 11 -7.71 -10.73 -17.50
N SER A 12 -7.51 -9.43 -17.55
CA SER A 12 -6.17 -8.87 -17.47
C SER A 12 -5.51 -9.38 -16.20
N PHE A 13 -4.24 -9.70 -16.28
CA PHE A 13 -3.42 -10.02 -15.12
C PHE A 13 -2.13 -9.22 -15.18
N ALA A 14 -1.53 -8.97 -14.03
CA ALA A 14 -0.21 -8.37 -13.90
C ALA A 14 0.57 -9.11 -12.83
N ALA A 15 1.88 -9.07 -12.93
CA ALA A 15 2.78 -9.66 -11.95
C ALA A 15 3.96 -8.72 -11.71
N ALA A 16 4.40 -8.62 -10.46
CA ALA A 16 5.61 -7.93 -10.09
C ALA A 16 6.50 -8.84 -9.25
N LYS A 17 7.79 -8.90 -9.59
CA LYS A 17 8.79 -9.56 -8.76
C LYS A 17 9.17 -8.61 -7.63
N THR A 18 9.07 -9.08 -6.39
CA THR A 18 9.52 -8.40 -5.18
C THR A 18 10.71 -9.14 -4.57
N ASP A 19 11.34 -8.56 -3.57
CA ASP A 19 12.44 -9.23 -2.84
C ASP A 19 11.93 -10.48 -2.09
N ALA A 20 10.68 -10.45 -1.64
CA ALA A 20 10.04 -11.56 -0.95
C ALA A 20 9.55 -12.69 -1.88
N GLY A 21 9.40 -12.42 -3.20
CA GLY A 21 8.90 -13.40 -4.16
C GLY A 21 8.18 -12.78 -5.35
N VAL A 22 6.91 -13.10 -5.56
CA VAL A 22 6.10 -12.55 -6.65
C VAL A 22 4.70 -12.18 -6.17
N THR A 23 4.26 -10.98 -6.53
CA THR A 23 2.88 -10.54 -6.34
C THR A 23 2.14 -10.61 -7.67
N LEU A 24 0.99 -11.26 -7.68
CA LEU A 24 0.13 -11.47 -8.84
C LEU A 24 -1.18 -10.73 -8.64
N PHE A 25 -1.64 -10.05 -9.68
CA PHE A 25 -2.94 -9.38 -9.72
C PHE A 25 -3.77 -9.95 -10.85
N TYR A 26 -5.06 -10.11 -10.61
CA TYR A 26 -5.99 -10.66 -11.59
C TYR A 26 -7.37 -10.04 -11.44
N GLY A 27 -8.06 -9.90 -12.58
CA GLY A 27 -9.47 -9.57 -12.62
C GLY A 27 -10.30 -10.79 -12.23
N SER A 28 -11.29 -10.58 -11.39
CA SER A 28 -12.25 -11.58 -10.97
C SER A 28 -13.65 -11.01 -11.18
N SER A 29 -14.53 -11.76 -11.87
CA SER A 29 -15.84 -11.28 -12.24
C SER A 29 -16.90 -12.34 -11.97
N ALA A 30 -18.03 -11.92 -11.40
CA ALA A 30 -19.23 -12.74 -11.32
C ALA A 30 -20.10 -12.64 -12.59
N SER A 31 -19.93 -11.55 -13.38
CA SER A 31 -20.63 -11.30 -14.64
C SER A 31 -19.86 -10.27 -15.46
N PHE A 32 -20.13 -10.25 -16.78
CA PHE A 32 -19.50 -9.29 -17.70
C PHE A 32 -19.72 -7.84 -17.23
N GLY A 33 -18.65 -7.04 -17.23
CA GLY A 33 -18.69 -5.63 -16.80
C GLY A 33 -18.69 -5.41 -15.28
N ASN A 34 -18.53 -6.46 -14.49
CA ASN A 34 -18.48 -6.38 -13.02
C ASN A 34 -17.17 -6.96 -12.48
N ASP A 35 -16.06 -6.58 -13.08
CA ASP A 35 -14.74 -7.02 -12.65
C ASP A 35 -14.32 -6.30 -11.37
N ILE A 36 -13.72 -7.06 -10.47
CA ILE A 36 -12.95 -6.56 -9.34
C ILE A 36 -11.50 -6.99 -9.51
N VAL A 37 -10.57 -6.30 -8.88
CA VAL A 37 -9.15 -6.68 -8.90
C VAL A 37 -8.77 -7.29 -7.57
N GLN A 38 -8.16 -8.47 -7.65
CA GLN A 38 -7.60 -9.17 -6.50
C GLN A 38 -6.10 -9.36 -6.68
N GLY A 39 -5.39 -9.42 -5.56
CA GLY A 39 -3.97 -9.70 -5.51
C GLY A 39 -3.63 -10.84 -4.57
N VAL A 40 -2.54 -11.55 -4.86
CA VAL A 40 -1.93 -12.57 -4.00
C VAL A 40 -0.42 -12.40 -4.02
N SER A 41 0.25 -12.69 -2.92
CA SER A 41 1.72 -12.72 -2.85
C SER A 41 2.22 -14.11 -2.51
N LEU A 42 3.24 -14.56 -3.24
CA LEU A 42 3.86 -15.87 -3.10
C LEU A 42 5.35 -15.71 -2.83
N ASP A 43 5.87 -16.50 -1.91
CA ASP A 43 7.32 -16.64 -1.71
C ASP A 43 8.00 -17.42 -2.85
N ALA A 44 9.30 -17.54 -2.81
CA ALA A 44 10.07 -18.29 -3.82
C ALA A 44 9.75 -19.80 -3.86
N LYS A 45 9.06 -20.33 -2.85
CA LYS A 45 8.60 -21.73 -2.77
C LYS A 45 7.16 -21.91 -3.20
N GLY A 46 6.44 -20.79 -3.47
CA GLY A 46 5.03 -20.78 -3.85
C GLY A 46 4.06 -20.76 -2.67
N ASN A 47 4.51 -20.46 -1.46
CA ASN A 47 3.61 -20.30 -0.31
C ASN A 47 2.99 -18.90 -0.32
N MET A 48 1.72 -18.81 0.11
CA MET A 48 1.03 -17.53 0.32
C MET A 48 1.70 -16.74 1.43
N GLN A 49 1.89 -15.44 1.22
CA GLN A 49 2.55 -14.56 2.17
C GLN A 49 1.59 -13.68 2.95
N TRP A 50 0.40 -13.42 2.41
CA TRP A 50 -0.58 -12.55 3.05
C TRP A 50 -1.58 -13.33 3.90
N SER A 51 -2.16 -12.65 4.89
CA SER A 51 -3.27 -13.13 5.70
C SER A 51 -4.34 -12.02 5.81
N PRO A 52 -5.50 -12.17 5.14
CA PRO A 52 -5.94 -13.30 4.30
C PRO A 52 -5.07 -13.52 3.05
N GLU A 53 -5.13 -14.73 2.49
CA GLU A 53 -4.29 -15.16 1.34
C GLU A 53 -4.43 -14.28 0.10
N PHE A 54 -5.51 -13.52 -0.03
CA PHE A 54 -5.75 -12.57 -1.11
C PHE A 54 -6.30 -11.25 -0.61
N VAL A 55 -6.03 -10.20 -1.37
CA VAL A 55 -6.45 -8.82 -1.07
C VAL A 55 -7.33 -8.32 -2.21
N SER A 56 -8.46 -7.67 -1.89
CA SER A 56 -9.28 -6.97 -2.86
C SER A 56 -8.70 -5.59 -3.12
N VAL A 57 -8.02 -5.42 -4.25
CA VAL A 57 -7.32 -4.18 -4.62
C VAL A 57 -8.29 -3.13 -5.17
N ALA A 58 -9.28 -3.56 -5.93
CA ALA A 58 -10.35 -2.69 -6.43
C ALA A 58 -11.68 -3.45 -6.41
N SER A 59 -12.57 -3.04 -5.50
CA SER A 59 -13.85 -3.71 -5.24
C SER A 59 -15.04 -3.12 -5.98
N THR A 60 -14.92 -1.92 -6.56
CA THR A 60 -15.99 -1.32 -7.35
C THR A 60 -16.17 -2.11 -8.65
N PRO A 61 -17.35 -2.73 -8.89
CA PRO A 61 -17.61 -3.46 -10.11
C PRO A 61 -17.62 -2.53 -11.34
N SER A 62 -16.85 -2.90 -12.37
CA SER A 62 -16.74 -2.17 -13.65
C SER A 62 -15.90 -3.02 -14.61
N THR A 63 -15.77 -2.61 -15.87
CA THR A 63 -14.82 -3.27 -16.79
C THR A 63 -13.39 -2.84 -16.47
N LYS A 64 -12.54 -3.80 -16.10
CA LYS A 64 -11.12 -3.55 -15.79
C LYS A 64 -10.22 -4.28 -16.76
N SER A 65 -9.25 -3.56 -17.31
CA SER A 65 -8.34 -4.10 -18.33
C SER A 65 -6.95 -3.48 -18.24
N ARG A 66 -6.00 -4.01 -19.05
CA ARG A 66 -4.67 -3.43 -19.24
C ARG A 66 -3.90 -3.21 -17.94
N MET A 67 -3.92 -4.21 -17.06
CA MET A 67 -3.19 -4.15 -15.80
C MET A 67 -1.69 -4.16 -16.02
N VAL A 68 -0.98 -3.30 -15.30
CA VAL A 68 0.48 -3.29 -15.21
C VAL A 68 0.88 -3.17 -13.76
N ALA A 69 1.94 -3.86 -13.35
CA ALA A 69 2.43 -3.85 -11.98
C ALA A 69 3.92 -3.56 -11.95
N GLY A 70 4.34 -2.72 -11.03
CA GLY A 70 5.73 -2.38 -10.77
C GLY A 70 6.07 -2.57 -9.29
N ALA A 71 7.18 -3.25 -8.99
CA ALA A 71 7.65 -3.39 -7.62
C ALA A 71 8.25 -2.07 -7.11
N THR A 72 8.06 -1.82 -5.82
CA THR A 72 8.72 -0.76 -5.04
C THR A 72 9.54 -1.40 -3.93
N SER A 73 10.26 -0.62 -3.13
CA SER A 73 11.05 -1.14 -2.00
C SER A 73 10.22 -1.90 -0.97
N ASP A 74 8.94 -1.57 -0.82
CA ASP A 74 8.05 -2.01 0.26
C ASP A 74 6.69 -2.53 -0.23
N GLY A 75 6.56 -2.81 -1.53
CA GLY A 75 5.33 -3.35 -2.09
C GLY A 75 5.28 -3.31 -3.61
N VAL A 76 4.08 -3.11 -4.14
CA VAL A 76 3.81 -3.07 -5.58
C VAL A 76 2.82 -1.96 -5.89
N ILE A 77 3.06 -1.20 -6.94
CA ILE A 77 2.06 -0.31 -7.53
C ILE A 77 1.41 -1.05 -8.69
N LEU A 78 0.09 -1.18 -8.66
CA LEU A 78 -0.74 -1.67 -9.75
C LEU A 78 -1.45 -0.50 -10.41
N ALA A 79 -1.43 -0.44 -11.75
CA ALA A 79 -2.26 0.48 -12.52
C ALA A 79 -3.11 -0.31 -13.52
N TRP A 80 -4.32 0.19 -13.79
CA TRP A 80 -5.27 -0.46 -14.71
C TRP A 80 -6.20 0.56 -15.36
N GLN A 81 -6.80 0.15 -16.47
CA GLN A 81 -7.88 0.88 -17.12
C GLN A 81 -9.23 0.44 -16.54
N ASP A 82 -10.12 1.38 -16.28
CA ASP A 82 -11.39 1.18 -15.57
C ASP A 82 -12.47 2.13 -16.11
N ASP A 83 -13.67 1.60 -16.38
CA ASP A 83 -14.80 2.37 -16.95
C ASP A 83 -15.87 2.75 -15.92
N ARG A 84 -15.57 2.68 -14.61
CA ARG A 84 -16.53 2.94 -13.52
C ARG A 84 -17.27 4.28 -13.59
N ASN A 85 -16.70 5.27 -14.26
CA ASN A 85 -17.29 6.60 -14.47
C ASN A 85 -17.88 6.77 -15.88
N GLY A 86 -18.07 5.69 -16.64
CA GLY A 86 -18.66 5.70 -17.99
C GLY A 86 -17.64 5.97 -19.10
N SER A 87 -16.39 6.25 -18.78
CA SER A 87 -15.25 6.36 -19.70
C SER A 87 -14.07 5.55 -19.18
N ASN A 88 -13.15 5.21 -20.08
CA ASN A 88 -11.94 4.50 -19.71
C ASN A 88 -10.91 5.47 -19.09
N ASP A 89 -10.78 5.41 -17.79
CA ASP A 89 -9.80 6.18 -17.02
C ASP A 89 -8.68 5.27 -16.50
N ILE A 90 -7.55 5.85 -16.08
CA ILE A 90 -6.45 5.13 -15.46
C ILE A 90 -6.58 5.27 -13.94
N TYR A 91 -6.60 4.13 -13.27
CA TYR A 91 -6.56 4.02 -11.82
C TYR A 91 -5.27 3.34 -11.39
N ALA A 92 -4.81 3.67 -10.22
CA ALA A 92 -3.66 3.02 -9.61
C ALA A 92 -3.91 2.78 -8.12
N GLN A 93 -3.31 1.73 -7.60
CA GLN A 93 -3.35 1.38 -6.19
C GLN A 93 -1.98 0.82 -5.78
N ARG A 94 -1.48 1.27 -4.65
CA ARG A 94 -0.36 0.65 -3.99
C ARG A 94 -0.86 -0.53 -3.14
N VAL A 95 -0.13 -1.62 -3.18
CA VAL A 95 -0.30 -2.77 -2.30
C VAL A 95 1.02 -2.97 -1.58
N ASN A 96 1.02 -2.84 -0.29
CA ASN A 96 2.20 -2.98 0.56
C ASN A 96 2.65 -4.45 0.65
N SER A 97 3.85 -4.69 1.14
CA SER A 97 4.42 -6.04 1.26
C SER A 97 3.60 -6.98 2.15
N ASP A 98 2.85 -6.45 3.09
CA ASP A 98 1.93 -7.18 3.99
C ASP A 98 0.54 -7.42 3.40
N GLY A 99 0.24 -6.86 2.21
CA GLY A 99 -1.06 -6.93 1.53
C GLY A 99 -2.01 -5.79 1.87
N SER A 100 -1.68 -4.88 2.76
CA SER A 100 -2.48 -3.68 3.00
C SER A 100 -2.49 -2.77 1.78
N LEU A 101 -3.55 -1.95 1.63
CA LEU A 101 -3.70 -1.02 0.52
C LEU A 101 -3.29 0.39 0.92
N GLY A 102 -2.73 1.12 -0.03
CA GLY A 102 -2.35 2.51 0.15
C GLY A 102 -0.84 2.73 0.14
N VAL A 103 -0.40 3.90 0.55
CA VAL A 103 1.01 4.13 0.86
C VAL A 103 1.38 3.23 2.04
N ALA A 104 2.56 2.56 1.98
CA ALA A 104 3.15 2.12 3.23
C ALA A 104 3.35 3.40 4.02
N SER A 105 2.60 3.56 5.07
CA SER A 105 2.85 4.62 5.99
C SER A 105 4.07 4.23 6.82
N SER A 106 5.29 4.55 6.35
CA SER A 106 6.23 5.05 7.32
C SER A 106 5.73 6.47 7.64
N CYS A 107 4.72 6.57 8.45
CA CYS A 107 4.36 7.81 9.08
C CYS A 107 5.36 8.02 10.22
N ASP A 108 6.61 8.23 9.84
CA ASP A 108 7.67 8.48 10.81
C ASP A 108 7.34 9.73 11.65
N GLY A 109 6.44 10.56 11.12
CA GLY A 109 5.89 11.73 11.83
C GLY A 109 4.72 11.44 12.77
N ASP A 110 4.07 10.27 12.69
CA ASP A 110 3.04 9.82 13.65
C ASP A 110 3.74 9.17 14.85
N VAL A 111 4.24 10.01 15.76
CA VAL A 111 5.06 9.55 16.88
C VAL A 111 4.23 9.04 18.05
N ASP A 112 2.94 9.36 18.11
CA ASP A 112 2.01 8.84 19.13
C ASP A 112 1.23 7.61 18.65
N GLY A 113 1.25 7.29 17.34
CA GLY A 113 0.68 6.08 16.75
C GLY A 113 -0.84 6.11 16.60
N ASP A 114 -1.44 7.28 16.49
CA ASP A 114 -2.90 7.43 16.38
C ASP A 114 -3.41 7.31 14.92
N GLY A 115 -2.50 7.25 13.94
CA GLY A 115 -2.79 7.15 12.51
C GLY A 115 -2.93 8.50 11.81
N ASN A 116 -2.57 9.60 12.48
CA ASN A 116 -2.52 10.92 11.89
C ASN A 116 -1.22 11.62 12.30
N VAL A 117 -0.68 12.43 11.42
CA VAL A 117 0.39 13.36 11.75
C VAL A 117 -0.25 14.73 12.01
N ASP A 118 -0.28 15.18 13.25
CA ASP A 118 -0.96 16.42 13.64
C ASP A 118 -0.23 17.19 14.76
N VAL A 119 -0.97 18.04 15.43
CA VAL A 119 -0.39 18.91 16.47
C VAL A 119 0.12 18.11 17.67
N THR A 120 -0.41 16.91 17.95
CA THR A 120 0.04 16.09 19.08
C THR A 120 1.45 15.56 18.85
N ASP A 121 1.80 15.19 17.60
CA ASP A 121 3.15 14.78 17.23
C ASP A 121 4.15 15.93 17.29
N VAL A 122 3.75 17.11 16.83
CA VAL A 122 4.56 18.34 17.01
C VAL A 122 4.85 18.61 18.49
N LEU A 123 3.85 18.46 19.35
CA LEU A 123 4.03 18.65 20.79
C LEU A 123 4.93 17.58 21.40
N ALA A 124 4.87 16.33 20.91
CA ALA A 124 5.76 15.26 21.36
C ALA A 124 7.23 15.56 21.02
N VAL A 125 7.52 16.04 19.80
CA VAL A 125 8.88 16.47 19.40
C VAL A 125 9.35 17.66 20.25
N ILE A 126 8.52 18.67 20.45
CA ILE A 126 8.86 19.83 21.30
C ILE A 126 9.12 19.39 22.73
N GLY A 127 8.34 18.43 23.24
CA GLY A 127 8.46 17.92 24.62
C GLY A 127 9.73 17.11 24.87
N THR A 128 10.35 16.56 23.83
CA THR A 128 11.59 15.75 23.90
C THR A 128 12.81 16.43 23.30
N TRP A 129 12.74 17.71 23.05
CA TRP A 129 13.77 18.51 22.40
C TRP A 129 15.15 18.41 23.06
N GLY A 130 16.17 18.09 22.27
CA GLY A 130 17.57 17.95 22.70
C GLY A 130 18.16 16.57 22.46
N PRO A 131 19.30 16.25 23.09
CA PRO A 131 19.95 14.96 22.92
C PRO A 131 19.04 13.80 23.32
N CYS A 132 18.97 12.78 22.45
CA CYS A 132 18.08 11.66 22.62
C CYS A 132 18.68 10.38 22.04
N GLU A 133 18.75 9.32 22.84
CA GLU A 133 19.15 8.00 22.35
C GLU A 133 17.91 7.11 22.20
N ASN A 134 17.61 6.67 20.97
CA ASN A 134 16.47 5.78 20.62
C ASN A 134 15.08 6.36 20.97
N CYS A 135 14.86 7.64 20.77
CA CYS A 135 13.52 8.22 20.87
C CYS A 135 12.75 8.07 19.57
N THR A 136 11.46 7.84 19.66
CA THR A 136 10.56 7.84 18.50
C THR A 136 10.41 9.21 17.85
N THR A 137 10.75 10.28 18.56
CA THR A 137 10.71 11.67 18.11
C THR A 137 11.98 12.14 17.40
N ASP A 138 13.06 11.33 17.41
CA ASP A 138 14.27 11.50 16.60
C ASP A 138 14.05 10.81 15.26
N ILE A 139 13.40 11.53 14.35
CA ILE A 139 12.88 10.99 13.08
C ILE A 139 13.98 10.80 12.05
N ASP A 140 14.98 11.70 12.04
CA ASP A 140 16.12 11.61 11.13
C ASP A 140 17.26 10.72 11.66
N GLY A 141 17.18 10.31 12.95
CA GLY A 141 18.11 9.37 13.57
C GLY A 141 19.49 9.96 13.86
N ASP A 142 19.62 11.26 14.00
CA ASP A 142 20.90 11.93 14.23
C ASP A 142 21.31 11.96 15.73
N GLY A 143 20.44 11.48 16.61
CA GLY A 143 20.63 11.44 18.07
C GLY A 143 20.23 12.72 18.79
N ILE A 144 19.58 13.66 18.10
CA ILE A 144 19.14 14.94 18.66
C ILE A 144 17.76 15.28 18.14
N VAL A 145 16.77 15.31 19.01
CA VAL A 145 15.44 15.82 18.63
C VAL A 145 15.52 17.34 18.42
N GLY A 146 15.31 17.79 17.18
CA GLY A 146 15.57 19.16 16.77
C GLY A 146 14.64 19.67 15.66
N VAL A 147 15.11 20.69 14.97
CA VAL A 147 14.33 21.35 13.91
C VAL A 147 14.10 20.46 12.71
N ASN A 148 15.01 19.53 12.42
CA ASN A 148 14.86 18.60 11.30
C ASN A 148 13.71 17.62 11.52
N ASP A 149 13.56 17.10 12.75
CA ASP A 149 12.46 16.22 13.14
C ASP A 149 11.12 16.96 13.07
N LEU A 150 11.09 18.20 13.55
CA LEU A 150 9.90 19.04 13.44
C LEU A 150 9.49 19.28 11.97
N LEU A 151 10.47 19.53 11.10
CA LEU A 151 10.21 19.70 9.65
C LEU A 151 9.76 18.38 8.99
N ALA A 152 10.26 17.24 9.46
CA ALA A 152 9.83 15.92 8.98
C ALA A 152 8.35 15.68 9.32
N ILE A 153 7.90 16.01 10.54
CA ILE A 153 6.48 15.95 10.93
C ILE A 153 5.63 16.86 10.07
N ILE A 154 6.02 18.15 9.94
CA ILE A 154 5.26 19.12 9.14
C ILE A 154 5.15 18.68 7.67
N GLY A 155 6.19 18.03 7.13
CA GLY A 155 6.21 17.51 5.77
C GLY A 155 5.29 16.30 5.53
N GLN A 156 4.86 15.62 6.58
CA GLN A 156 4.00 14.43 6.53
C GLN A 156 2.57 14.71 7.07
N TRP A 157 2.21 15.96 7.28
CA TRP A 157 0.95 16.38 7.91
C TRP A 157 -0.30 15.78 7.28
N GLY A 158 -1.13 15.11 8.08
CA GLY A 158 -2.41 14.50 7.67
C GLY A 158 -2.56 13.06 8.11
N ALA A 159 -3.52 12.37 7.50
CA ALA A 159 -3.76 10.96 7.80
C ALA A 159 -2.63 10.07 7.23
N CYS A 160 -2.20 9.13 8.01
CA CYS A 160 -1.38 8.00 7.62
C CYS A 160 -2.21 6.94 6.88
#